data_c18d8c21a25d21e860584a1ad5dc760b
#
_entry.id   c18d8c21a25d21e860584a1ad5dc760b
#
_cell.length_a   1.000
_cell.length_b   1.000
_cell.length_c   1.000
_cell.angle_alpha   90.00
_cell.angle_beta   90.00
_cell.angle_gamma   90.00
#
_symmetry.space_group_name_H-M   'P 1'
#
loop_
_entity.id
_entity.type
_entity.pdbx_description
1 polymer ?
#
loop_
_entity_poly.entity_id
_entity_poly.type
_entity_poly.pdbx_seq_one_letter_code
_entity_poly.pdbx_strand_id
1 'polypeptide(L)'
;MKKRLLILLALALMLCLCACGEPQSPEDRAQQFLSTLLADDAELQQALLDNLTVIGVGVAAPTEEELAERTEREAALTQMLHDRFDGLASPELIDKNATDGQLTYWQTLLSFNWVKVTVNDFGFLAPDEHGREVFEATLHCVRGCEEKDLPLKGYLSFDEEGLIDSFHLYEEEAGSLTGWLMR
;
A
#
# COMPACT_ATOMS: atom_id res chain seq x y z
N MET A 1 35.77 -29.74 -25.71
CA MET A 1 34.69 -28.72 -25.81
C MET A 1 33.46 -29.07 -24.96
N LYS A 2 32.92 -30.28 -24.98
CA LYS A 2 31.72 -30.70 -24.23
C LYS A 2 31.82 -30.49 -22.71
N LYS A 3 32.98 -30.78 -22.08
CA LYS A 3 33.15 -30.58 -20.62
C LYS A 3 33.10 -29.11 -20.15
N ARG A 4 33.63 -28.17 -21.00
CA ARG A 4 33.60 -26.73 -20.69
C ARG A 4 32.17 -26.16 -20.82
N LEU A 5 31.39 -26.67 -21.79
CA LEU A 5 29.98 -26.30 -21.96
C LEU A 5 29.12 -26.75 -20.80
N LEU A 6 29.34 -27.98 -20.25
CA LEU A 6 28.64 -28.50 -19.08
C LEU A 6 28.93 -27.67 -17.80
N ILE A 7 30.18 -27.24 -17.63
CA ILE A 7 30.55 -26.41 -16.47
C ILE A 7 29.90 -25.03 -16.57
N LEU A 8 29.86 -24.42 -17.76
CA LEU A 8 29.19 -23.13 -17.98
C LEU A 8 27.68 -23.25 -17.77
N LEU A 9 27.04 -24.34 -18.20
CA LEU A 9 25.63 -24.60 -17.99
C LEU A 9 25.32 -24.81 -16.50
N ALA A 10 26.16 -25.55 -15.77
CA ALA A 10 26.01 -25.74 -14.33
C ALA A 10 26.21 -24.43 -13.54
N LEU A 11 27.17 -23.59 -13.96
CA LEU A 11 27.37 -22.27 -13.36
C LEU A 11 26.19 -21.32 -13.62
N ALA A 12 25.64 -21.34 -14.85
CA ALA A 12 24.44 -20.56 -15.19
C ALA A 12 23.21 -21.04 -14.40
N LEU A 13 23.03 -22.36 -14.21
CA LEU A 13 21.95 -22.90 -13.36
C LEU A 13 22.14 -22.51 -11.89
N MET A 14 23.35 -22.53 -11.34
CA MET A 14 23.61 -22.08 -9.98
C MET A 14 23.36 -20.57 -9.83
N LEU A 15 23.70 -19.75 -10.82
CA LEU A 15 23.40 -18.32 -10.79
C LEU A 15 21.90 -18.03 -10.88
N CYS A 16 21.12 -18.85 -11.60
CA CYS A 16 19.66 -18.75 -11.63
C CYS A 16 19.00 -19.17 -10.30
N LEU A 17 19.60 -20.10 -9.55
CA LEU A 17 19.11 -20.53 -8.23
C LEU A 17 19.43 -19.52 -7.12
N CYS A 18 20.50 -18.70 -7.30
CA CYS A 18 20.81 -17.59 -6.39
C CYS A 18 19.98 -16.32 -6.67
N ALA A 19 19.21 -16.28 -7.77
CA ALA A 19 18.31 -15.18 -8.10
C ALA A 19 16.89 -15.34 -7.50
N CYS A 20 16.60 -16.44 -6.79
CA CYS A 20 15.50 -16.50 -5.86
C CYS A 20 15.92 -15.64 -4.66
N GLY A 21 15.47 -14.39 -4.60
CA GLY A 21 15.70 -13.49 -3.47
C GLY A 21 15.38 -14.21 -2.16
N GLU A 22 16.14 -13.95 -1.12
CA GLU A 22 15.81 -14.42 0.22
C GLU A 22 14.33 -14.06 0.50
N PRO A 23 13.56 -14.97 1.11
CA PRO A 23 12.18 -14.67 1.44
C PRO A 23 12.19 -13.40 2.31
N GLN A 24 11.45 -12.40 1.85
CA GLN A 24 11.33 -11.12 2.55
C GLN A 24 10.85 -11.35 3.97
N SER A 25 11.51 -10.74 4.95
CA SER A 25 11.06 -10.88 6.34
C SER A 25 9.67 -10.23 6.52
N PRO A 26 8.87 -10.67 7.50
CA PRO A 26 7.60 -10.01 7.80
C PRO A 26 7.76 -8.51 8.07
N GLU A 27 8.86 -8.13 8.71
CA GLU A 27 9.17 -6.73 9.03
C GLU A 27 9.47 -5.91 7.75
N ASP A 28 10.31 -6.43 6.86
CA ASP A 28 10.60 -5.77 5.57
C ASP A 28 9.34 -5.63 4.71
N ARG A 29 8.51 -6.67 4.69
CA ARG A 29 7.23 -6.66 3.95
C ARG A 29 6.27 -5.62 4.52
N ALA A 30 6.12 -5.56 5.84
CA ALA A 30 5.29 -4.58 6.51
C ALA A 30 5.77 -3.15 6.26
N GLN A 31 7.07 -2.90 6.36
CA GLN A 31 7.65 -1.59 6.05
C GLN A 31 7.44 -1.21 4.58
N GLN A 32 7.63 -2.16 3.65
CA GLN A 32 7.40 -1.92 2.23
C GLN A 32 5.91 -1.67 1.94
N PHE A 33 5.00 -2.42 2.56
CA PHE A 33 3.56 -2.21 2.45
C PHE A 33 3.17 -0.79 2.89
N LEU A 34 3.62 -0.35 4.06
CA LEU A 34 3.35 1.01 4.56
C LEU A 34 3.97 2.08 3.66
N SER A 35 5.18 1.85 3.16
CA SER A 35 5.84 2.75 2.23
C SER A 35 5.06 2.88 0.91
N THR A 36 4.50 1.77 0.40
CA THR A 36 3.63 1.76 -0.78
C THR A 36 2.30 2.44 -0.50
N LEU A 37 1.68 2.16 0.65
CA LEU A 37 0.41 2.74 1.10
C LEU A 37 0.47 4.26 1.20
N LEU A 38 1.60 4.80 1.65
CA LEU A 38 1.80 6.23 1.92
C LEU A 38 2.66 6.93 0.84
N ALA A 39 2.96 6.23 -0.27
CA ALA A 39 3.75 6.79 -1.36
C ALA A 39 3.03 7.94 -2.09
N ASP A 40 3.81 8.89 -2.62
CA ASP A 40 3.34 9.93 -3.55
C ASP A 40 3.22 9.31 -4.96
N ASP A 41 2.10 8.63 -5.23
CA ASP A 41 1.80 7.97 -6.50
C ASP A 41 0.78 8.79 -7.30
N ALA A 42 1.28 9.64 -8.21
CA ALA A 42 0.44 10.55 -8.98
C ALA A 42 -0.55 9.82 -9.92
N GLU A 43 -0.21 8.62 -10.42
CA GLU A 43 -1.07 7.83 -11.29
C GLU A 43 -2.25 7.25 -10.50
N LEU A 44 -1.98 6.64 -9.35
CA LEU A 44 -3.01 6.12 -8.44
C LEU A 44 -3.89 7.25 -7.91
N GLN A 45 -3.31 8.38 -7.53
CA GLN A 45 -4.04 9.56 -7.06
C GLN A 45 -4.99 10.09 -8.14
N GLN A 46 -4.56 10.16 -9.41
CA GLN A 46 -5.42 10.58 -10.50
C GLN A 46 -6.56 9.59 -10.74
N ALA A 47 -6.28 8.28 -10.72
CA ALA A 47 -7.31 7.26 -10.86
C ALA A 47 -8.37 7.33 -9.74
N LEU A 48 -7.94 7.60 -8.49
CA LEU A 48 -8.85 7.82 -7.36
C LEU A 48 -9.71 9.07 -7.55
N LEU A 49 -9.15 10.19 -7.99
CA LEU A 49 -9.88 11.43 -8.25
C LEU A 49 -10.90 11.24 -9.37
N ASP A 50 -10.54 10.53 -10.43
CA ASP A 50 -11.43 10.22 -11.56
C ASP A 50 -12.62 9.36 -11.12
N ASN A 51 -12.42 8.45 -10.17
CA ASN A 51 -13.51 7.66 -9.58
C ASN A 51 -14.41 8.48 -8.64
N LEU A 52 -13.86 9.42 -7.88
CA LEU A 52 -14.64 10.29 -6.97
C LEU A 52 -15.53 11.29 -7.72
N THR A 53 -15.11 11.78 -8.88
CA THR A 53 -15.85 12.79 -9.66
C THR A 53 -17.15 12.25 -10.26
N VAL A 54 -17.31 10.93 -10.38
CA VAL A 54 -18.53 10.29 -10.90
C VAL A 54 -19.65 10.17 -9.85
N ILE A 55 -19.32 10.35 -8.56
CA ILE A 55 -20.33 10.36 -7.49
C ILE A 55 -20.90 11.79 -7.36
N GLY A 56 -21.63 12.23 -8.38
CA GLY A 56 -22.35 13.50 -8.35
C GLY A 56 -23.48 13.48 -7.32
N VAL A 57 -23.34 14.26 -6.24
CA VAL A 57 -24.40 14.45 -5.25
C VAL A 57 -25.55 15.24 -5.91
N GLY A 58 -26.72 14.62 -6.05
CA GLY A 58 -27.95 15.32 -6.43
C GLY A 58 -28.33 15.20 -7.92
N VAL A 59 -27.79 14.24 -8.66
CA VAL A 59 -28.09 14.01 -10.09
C VAL A 59 -29.16 12.92 -10.26
N ALA A 60 -29.82 12.92 -11.40
CA ALA A 60 -30.75 11.86 -11.85
C ALA A 60 -30.09 10.49 -11.79
N ALA A 61 -30.89 9.42 -11.72
CA ALA A 61 -30.34 8.06 -11.74
C ALA A 61 -29.37 7.90 -12.94
N PRO A 62 -28.19 7.28 -12.72
CA PRO A 62 -27.18 7.15 -13.77
C PRO A 62 -27.72 6.34 -14.95
N THR A 63 -27.31 6.69 -16.14
CA THR A 63 -27.61 5.94 -17.37
C THR A 63 -26.84 4.60 -17.41
N GLU A 64 -27.23 3.68 -18.28
CA GLU A 64 -26.51 2.41 -18.47
C GLU A 64 -25.06 2.64 -18.94
N GLU A 65 -24.83 3.67 -19.75
CA GLU A 65 -23.50 4.03 -20.24
C GLU A 65 -22.61 4.55 -19.09
N GLU A 66 -23.14 5.43 -18.24
CA GLU A 66 -22.42 5.94 -17.04
C GLU A 66 -22.11 4.81 -16.04
N LEU A 67 -23.00 3.84 -15.87
CA LEU A 67 -22.76 2.67 -15.04
C LEU A 67 -21.67 1.76 -15.63
N ALA A 68 -21.67 1.56 -16.94
CA ALA A 68 -20.64 0.76 -17.62
C ALA A 68 -19.25 1.41 -17.49
N GLU A 69 -19.18 2.73 -17.74
CA GLU A 69 -17.94 3.50 -17.61
C GLU A 69 -17.41 3.48 -16.16
N ARG A 70 -18.30 3.61 -15.18
CA ARG A 70 -17.95 3.50 -13.76
C ARG A 70 -17.36 2.12 -13.44
N THR A 71 -17.99 1.04 -13.89
CA THR A 71 -17.53 -0.33 -13.67
C THR A 71 -16.14 -0.55 -14.27
N GLU A 72 -15.87 -0.01 -15.45
CA GLU A 72 -14.56 -0.09 -16.10
C GLU A 72 -13.48 0.65 -15.29
N ARG A 73 -13.79 1.84 -14.79
CA ARG A 73 -12.85 2.63 -13.96
C ARG A 73 -12.57 1.94 -12.62
N GLU A 74 -13.60 1.40 -11.97
CA GLU A 74 -13.45 0.64 -10.72
C GLU A 74 -12.56 -0.60 -10.93
N ALA A 75 -12.75 -1.33 -12.05
CA ALA A 75 -11.91 -2.47 -12.39
C ALA A 75 -10.46 -2.06 -12.68
N ALA A 76 -10.25 -0.95 -13.38
CA ALA A 76 -8.90 -0.42 -13.65
C ALA A 76 -8.20 0.02 -12.36
N LEU A 77 -8.90 0.67 -11.43
CA LEU A 77 -8.37 1.04 -10.12
C LEU A 77 -8.01 -0.20 -9.30
N THR A 78 -8.88 -1.21 -9.28
CA THR A 78 -8.62 -2.48 -8.58
C THR A 78 -7.36 -3.15 -9.14
N GLN A 79 -7.22 -3.22 -10.46
CA GLN A 79 -6.02 -3.79 -11.09
C GLN A 79 -4.76 -3.00 -10.73
N MET A 80 -4.84 -1.67 -10.70
CA MET A 80 -3.72 -0.81 -10.31
C MET A 80 -3.29 -1.07 -8.86
N LEU A 81 -4.25 -1.28 -7.94
CA LEU A 81 -3.95 -1.65 -6.56
C LEU A 81 -3.30 -3.03 -6.47
N HIS A 82 -3.78 -4.02 -7.23
CA HIS A 82 -3.12 -5.33 -7.32
C HIS A 82 -1.67 -5.18 -7.78
N ASP A 83 -1.41 -4.41 -8.82
CA ASP A 83 -0.06 -4.20 -9.34
C ASP A 83 0.87 -3.49 -8.32
N ARG A 84 0.34 -2.58 -7.49
CA ARG A 84 1.10 -1.85 -6.46
C ARG A 84 1.41 -2.68 -5.23
N PHE A 85 0.48 -3.55 -4.83
CA PHE A 85 0.59 -4.36 -3.62
C PHE A 85 0.91 -5.82 -3.88
N ASP A 86 1.32 -6.17 -5.12
CA ASP A 86 1.75 -7.52 -5.49
C ASP A 86 2.88 -8.00 -4.58
N GLY A 87 2.74 -9.21 -4.03
CA GLY A 87 3.68 -9.80 -3.07
C GLY A 87 3.72 -9.14 -1.69
N LEU A 88 2.93 -8.08 -1.43
CA LEU A 88 2.85 -7.39 -0.14
C LEU A 88 1.56 -7.71 0.61
N ALA A 89 0.43 -7.67 -0.07
CA ALA A 89 -0.90 -7.87 0.50
C ALA A 89 -1.65 -9.00 -0.19
N SER A 90 -2.57 -9.63 0.54
CA SER A 90 -3.43 -10.67 -0.04
C SER A 90 -4.40 -10.08 -1.06
N PRO A 91 -4.75 -10.83 -2.13
CA PRO A 91 -5.75 -10.40 -3.10
C PRO A 91 -7.09 -10.00 -2.44
N GLU A 92 -7.50 -10.73 -1.42
CA GLU A 92 -8.74 -10.47 -0.67
C GLU A 92 -8.72 -9.12 0.05
N LEU A 93 -7.57 -8.75 0.62
CA LEU A 93 -7.40 -7.44 1.25
C LEU A 93 -7.51 -6.33 0.21
N ILE A 94 -6.88 -6.51 -0.95
CA ILE A 94 -6.88 -5.52 -2.04
C ILE A 94 -8.31 -5.34 -2.56
N ASP A 95 -9.01 -6.42 -2.92
CA ASP A 95 -10.38 -6.38 -3.46
C ASP A 95 -11.37 -5.73 -2.49
N LYS A 96 -11.27 -6.06 -1.20
CA LYS A 96 -12.11 -5.48 -0.15
C LYS A 96 -11.91 -3.98 0.00
N ASN A 97 -10.72 -3.48 -0.30
CA ASN A 97 -10.32 -2.09 -0.08
C ASN A 97 -10.28 -1.23 -1.34
N ALA A 98 -10.58 -1.81 -2.52
CA ALA A 98 -10.41 -1.13 -3.81
C ALA A 98 -11.35 0.09 -3.97
N THR A 99 -12.54 0.07 -3.38
CA THR A 99 -13.53 1.15 -3.55
C THR A 99 -13.66 2.07 -2.35
N ASP A 100 -13.79 1.51 -1.14
CA ASP A 100 -14.13 2.28 0.07
C ASP A 100 -13.22 1.95 1.26
N GLY A 101 -12.05 1.35 1.01
CA GLY A 101 -11.19 0.85 2.06
C GLY A 101 -10.08 1.79 2.49
N GLN A 102 -9.33 1.35 3.48
CA GLN A 102 -8.20 2.12 4.02
C GLN A 102 -7.06 2.32 3.02
N LEU A 103 -6.88 1.41 2.04
CA LEU A 103 -5.87 1.57 1.00
C LEU A 103 -6.12 2.84 0.17
N THR A 104 -7.36 3.06 -0.25
CA THR A 104 -7.75 4.22 -1.06
C THR A 104 -7.91 5.49 -0.22
N TYR A 105 -8.34 5.36 1.04
CA TYR A 105 -8.50 6.48 1.96
C TYR A 105 -7.18 7.24 2.18
N TRP A 106 -6.09 6.53 2.51
CA TRP A 106 -4.80 7.16 2.78
C TRP A 106 -4.24 7.84 1.55
N GLN A 107 -4.30 7.19 0.39
CA GLN A 107 -3.85 7.78 -0.88
C GLN A 107 -4.65 9.04 -1.24
N THR A 108 -5.97 9.00 -1.07
CA THR A 108 -6.83 10.16 -1.30
C THR A 108 -6.49 11.31 -0.34
N LEU A 109 -6.31 11.02 0.95
CA LEU A 109 -5.99 12.02 1.96
C LEU A 109 -4.66 12.71 1.68
N LEU A 110 -3.63 11.97 1.28
CA LEU A 110 -2.31 12.51 0.96
C LEU A 110 -2.34 13.36 -0.31
N SER A 111 -3.06 12.93 -1.35
CA SER A 111 -3.18 13.67 -2.61
C SER A 111 -3.85 15.03 -2.43
N PHE A 112 -4.92 15.13 -1.67
CA PHE A 112 -5.60 16.40 -1.40
C PHE A 112 -4.76 17.39 -0.61
N ASN A 113 -3.78 16.90 0.15
CA ASN A 113 -2.95 17.75 1.01
C ASN A 113 -1.54 18.00 0.46
N TRP A 114 -1.21 17.45 -0.71
CA TRP A 114 0.09 17.61 -1.36
C TRP A 114 1.27 17.24 -0.45
N VAL A 115 1.11 16.13 0.28
CA VAL A 115 2.08 15.66 1.26
C VAL A 115 2.86 14.48 0.71
N LYS A 116 4.18 14.55 0.86
CA LYS A 116 5.09 13.42 0.65
C LYS A 116 5.41 12.80 1.99
N VAL A 117 5.32 11.48 2.06
CA VAL A 117 5.59 10.71 3.27
C VAL A 117 6.70 9.69 3.02
N THR A 118 7.64 9.62 3.95
CA THR A 118 8.64 8.56 4.01
C THR A 118 8.50 7.83 5.33
N VAL A 119 8.42 6.49 5.30
CA VAL A 119 8.33 5.64 6.49
C VAL A 119 9.73 5.32 6.99
N ASN A 120 10.05 5.76 8.21
CA ASN A 120 11.32 5.53 8.88
C ASN A 120 11.12 4.78 10.20
N ASP A 121 12.20 4.27 10.77
CA ASP A 121 12.26 3.67 12.12
C ASP A 121 11.11 2.67 12.38
N PHE A 122 10.76 1.86 11.34
CA PHE A 122 9.74 0.83 11.47
C PHE A 122 10.22 -0.31 12.36
N GLY A 123 9.35 -0.81 13.24
CA GLY A 123 9.62 -1.98 14.05
C GLY A 123 8.35 -2.58 14.65
N PHE A 124 8.36 -3.90 14.85
CA PHE A 124 7.29 -4.58 15.57
C PHE A 124 7.47 -4.45 17.07
N LEU A 125 6.35 -4.27 17.76
CA LEU A 125 6.20 -4.36 19.21
C LEU A 125 5.73 -5.79 19.59
N ALA A 126 5.46 -5.99 20.88
CA ALA A 126 4.81 -7.23 21.30
C ALA A 126 3.41 -7.32 20.65
N PRO A 127 3.01 -8.52 20.16
CA PRO A 127 1.68 -8.75 19.64
C PRO A 127 0.60 -8.36 20.65
N ASP A 128 -0.56 -7.96 20.17
CA ASP A 128 -1.69 -7.63 21.03
C ASP A 128 -2.38 -8.90 21.59
N GLU A 129 -3.43 -8.71 22.39
CA GLU A 129 -4.21 -9.80 23.01
C GLU A 129 -4.93 -10.71 21.98
N HIS A 130 -5.02 -10.28 20.72
CA HIS A 130 -5.61 -11.01 19.61
C HIS A 130 -4.55 -11.69 18.72
N GLY A 131 -3.26 -11.56 19.07
CA GLY A 131 -2.14 -12.12 18.30
C GLY A 131 -1.81 -11.37 17.01
N ARG A 132 -2.26 -10.10 16.88
CA ARG A 132 -1.93 -9.24 15.73
C ARG A 132 -0.58 -8.57 15.96
N GLU A 133 0.21 -8.45 14.90
CA GLU A 133 1.51 -7.78 14.96
C GLU A 133 1.31 -6.27 15.09
N VAL A 134 1.58 -5.75 16.27
CA VAL A 134 1.55 -4.31 16.55
C VAL A 134 2.87 -3.71 16.09
N PHE A 135 2.82 -2.57 15.43
CA PHE A 135 4.01 -1.88 14.95
C PHE A 135 4.03 -0.41 15.37
N GLU A 136 5.22 0.15 15.35
CA GLU A 136 5.44 1.59 15.38
C GLU A 136 6.40 2.00 14.27
N ALA A 137 6.25 3.22 13.79
CA ALA A 137 7.12 3.83 12.79
C ALA A 137 7.18 5.35 12.98
N THR A 138 8.14 5.98 12.35
CA THR A 138 8.22 7.44 12.21
C THR A 138 7.90 7.82 10.76
N LEU A 139 6.93 8.68 10.55
CA LEU A 139 6.61 9.26 9.25
C LEU A 139 7.35 10.59 9.09
N HIS A 140 8.27 10.68 8.16
CA HIS A 140 8.82 11.96 7.73
C HIS A 140 7.89 12.55 6.66
N CYS A 141 7.21 13.65 6.99
CA CYS A 141 6.18 14.28 6.18
C CYS A 141 6.67 15.63 5.67
N VAL A 142 6.53 15.87 4.36
CA VAL A 142 6.91 17.11 3.68
C VAL A 142 5.70 17.70 2.96
N ARG A 143 5.35 18.96 3.29
CA ARG A 143 4.28 19.72 2.65
C ARG A 143 4.78 21.12 2.30
N GLY A 144 5.12 21.34 1.03
CA GLY A 144 5.74 22.59 0.59
C GLY A 144 7.10 22.82 1.22
N CYS A 145 7.22 23.80 2.12
CA CYS A 145 8.43 24.09 2.88
C CYS A 145 8.36 23.62 4.34
N GLU A 146 7.30 22.95 4.72
CA GLU A 146 7.09 22.43 6.08
C GLU A 146 7.49 20.96 6.12
N GLU A 147 8.34 20.60 7.07
CA GLU A 147 8.77 19.23 7.32
C GLU A 147 8.43 18.84 8.76
N LYS A 148 7.99 17.62 8.96
CA LYS A 148 7.65 17.13 10.30
C LYS A 148 7.77 15.62 10.39
N ASP A 149 8.34 15.15 11.50
CA ASP A 149 8.31 13.75 11.90
C ASP A 149 7.08 13.49 12.78
N LEU A 150 6.29 12.49 12.40
CA LEU A 150 5.05 12.10 13.07
C LEU A 150 5.13 10.63 13.46
N PRO A 151 4.72 10.26 14.69
CA PRO A 151 4.62 8.87 15.07
C PRO A 151 3.45 8.20 14.33
N LEU A 152 3.66 6.97 13.87
CA LEU A 152 2.64 6.09 13.36
C LEU A 152 2.61 4.83 14.20
N LYS A 153 1.41 4.37 14.55
CA LYS A 153 1.17 3.06 15.17
C LYS A 153 0.01 2.36 14.48
N GLY A 154 0.02 1.06 14.57
CA GLY A 154 -1.05 0.26 14.02
C GLY A 154 -0.85 -1.21 14.31
N TYR A 155 -1.65 -2.04 13.66
CA TYR A 155 -1.44 -3.48 13.62
C TYR A 155 -1.56 -4.02 12.20
N LEU A 156 -0.94 -5.17 12.01
CA LEU A 156 -0.98 -5.98 10.79
C LEU A 156 -1.29 -7.42 11.16
N SER A 157 -1.93 -8.16 10.26
CA SER A 157 -1.98 -9.61 10.29
C SER A 157 -1.47 -10.14 8.98
N PHE A 158 -0.93 -11.36 9.01
CA PHE A 158 -0.40 -12.05 7.84
C PHE A 158 -1.18 -13.34 7.63
N ASP A 159 -1.40 -13.70 6.37
CA ASP A 159 -1.96 -14.99 5.98
C ASP A 159 -0.91 -16.12 6.04
N GLU A 160 -1.29 -17.33 5.64
CA GLU A 160 -0.40 -18.51 5.63
C GLU A 160 0.77 -18.38 4.65
N GLU A 161 0.65 -17.54 3.63
CA GLU A 161 1.68 -17.22 2.63
C GLU A 161 2.59 -16.07 3.09
N GLY A 162 2.25 -15.48 4.24
CA GLY A 162 2.93 -14.34 4.83
C GLY A 162 2.60 -13.02 4.15
N LEU A 163 1.53 -12.93 3.35
CA LEU A 163 1.02 -11.67 2.81
C LEU A 163 0.18 -10.96 3.87
N ILE A 164 0.14 -9.64 3.81
CA ILE A 164 -0.70 -8.86 4.73
C ILE A 164 -2.17 -9.07 4.35
N ASP A 165 -2.96 -9.62 5.25
CA ASP A 165 -4.39 -9.90 5.08
C ASP A 165 -5.30 -8.91 5.80
N SER A 166 -4.76 -8.19 6.78
CA SER A 166 -5.45 -7.08 7.42
C SER A 166 -4.48 -6.05 7.98
N PHE A 167 -4.92 -4.81 8.07
CA PHE A 167 -4.17 -3.74 8.71
C PHE A 167 -5.10 -2.69 9.28
N HIS A 168 -4.59 -1.94 10.27
CA HIS A 168 -5.24 -0.77 10.81
C HIS A 168 -4.21 0.23 11.32
N LEU A 169 -4.33 1.48 10.89
CA LEU A 169 -3.51 2.56 11.39
C LEU A 169 -4.27 3.28 12.51
N TYR A 170 -3.65 3.41 13.69
CA TYR A 170 -4.26 4.14 14.78
C TYR A 170 -4.16 5.65 14.51
N GLU A 171 -5.31 6.28 14.40
CA GLU A 171 -5.44 7.72 14.38
C GLU A 171 -5.41 8.23 15.82
N GLU A 172 -4.22 8.34 16.40
CA GLU A 172 -4.06 8.99 17.68
C GLU A 172 -4.12 10.51 17.51
N GLU A 173 -4.77 11.17 18.50
CA GLU A 173 -5.07 12.60 18.68
C GLU A 173 -4.05 13.60 18.08
N ALA A 174 -4.31 14.88 18.17
CA ALA A 174 -3.61 16.13 17.77
C ALA A 174 -2.10 16.11 17.36
N GLY A 175 -1.47 14.97 17.16
CA GLY A 175 -0.10 14.75 16.66
C GLY A 175 -0.05 13.73 15.53
N SER A 176 -1.17 13.13 15.14
CA SER A 176 -1.27 12.16 14.04
C SER A 176 -1.13 12.82 12.68
N LEU A 177 -0.91 12.00 11.64
CA LEU A 177 -0.88 12.44 10.25
C LEU A 177 -2.16 13.20 9.88
N THR A 178 -3.34 12.64 10.18
CA THR A 178 -4.64 13.28 9.93
C THR A 178 -4.76 14.61 10.66
N GLY A 179 -4.39 14.69 11.94
CA GLY A 179 -4.43 15.94 12.70
C GLY A 179 -3.48 17.01 12.18
N TRP A 180 -2.38 16.65 11.54
CA TRP A 180 -1.47 17.59 10.87
C TRP A 180 -1.99 18.00 9.49
N LEU A 181 -2.59 17.09 8.74
CA LEU A 181 -3.14 17.37 7.41
C LEU A 181 -4.35 18.30 7.45
N MET A 182 -5.14 18.28 8.52
CA MET A 182 -6.35 19.10 8.69
C MET A 182 -6.09 20.54 9.21
N ARG A 183 -4.84 20.93 9.38
CA ARG A 183 -4.44 22.30 9.75
C ARG A 183 -3.98 23.10 8.56
#